data_18b8c8ebcd468146b1acb9a6733eb4a5
#
_entry.id   18b8c8ebcd468146b1acb9a6733eb4a5
#
_cell.length_a   1.000
_cell.length_b   1.000
_cell.length_c   1.000
_cell.angle_alpha   90.00
_cell.angle_beta   90.00
_cell.angle_gamma   90.00
#
_symmetry.space_group_name_H-M   'P 1'
#
loop_
_entity.id
_entity.type
_entity.pdbx_description
1 polymer ?
#
loop_
_entity_poly.entity_id
_entity_poly.type
_entity_poly.pdbx_seq_one_letter_code
_entity_poly.pdbx_strand_id
1 'polypeptide(L)'
;IPEPTDGAPASPTGMLVLPHFAGAATPYMDTGSKGAILGLTTATTVSDIYRACMEGVAYEMLLNMDCLRDSGIHFRMLHATGGGARSQVWMQMKADVLNLPITALQTADAGTVGSAMLTGIATGCFADLADAAAHMVKTEKVYQPDPAMHQKYMEIYERYQRLYQAVRPLI
;
A
#
# COMPACT_ATOMS: atom_id res chain seq x y z
N ILE A 1 -17.74 6.88 -1.72
CA ILE A 1 -17.99 5.83 -0.71
C ILE A 1 -17.51 6.40 0.60
N PRO A 2 -18.36 6.48 1.64
CA PRO A 2 -17.94 7.06 2.92
C PRO A 2 -16.78 6.22 3.50
N GLU A 3 -15.74 6.90 3.95
CA GLU A 3 -14.72 6.26 4.79
C GLU A 3 -15.39 5.72 6.06
N PRO A 4 -14.93 4.59 6.61
CA PRO A 4 -15.44 4.11 7.89
C PRO A 4 -15.25 5.20 8.94
N THR A 5 -16.34 5.74 9.44
CA THR A 5 -16.37 7.00 10.24
C THR A 5 -16.15 6.78 11.74
N ASP A 6 -15.92 5.57 12.17
CA ASP A 6 -15.76 5.27 13.60
C ASP A 6 -14.28 5.30 13.95
N GLY A 7 -13.82 6.40 14.49
CA GLY A 7 -12.43 6.75 14.81
C GLY A 7 -11.61 5.77 15.67
N ALA A 8 -12.02 4.53 15.82
CA ALA A 8 -11.20 3.45 16.35
C ALA A 8 -10.49 2.72 15.20
N PRO A 9 -9.23 2.32 15.35
CA PRO A 9 -8.58 1.44 14.40
C PRO A 9 -9.36 0.11 14.36
N ALA A 10 -10.23 -0.01 13.37
CA ALA A 10 -11.04 -1.20 13.23
C ALA A 10 -10.13 -2.40 12.96
N SER A 11 -10.35 -3.50 13.68
CA SER A 11 -9.61 -4.76 13.50
C SER A 11 -9.66 -5.23 12.04
N PRO A 12 -8.66 -6.01 11.57
CA PRO A 12 -8.69 -6.59 10.24
C PRO A 12 -10.00 -7.34 9.96
N THR A 13 -10.46 -7.30 8.72
CA THR A 13 -11.74 -7.94 8.33
C THR A 13 -11.70 -9.47 8.42
N GLY A 14 -10.51 -10.06 8.37
CA GLY A 14 -10.32 -11.49 8.29
C GLY A 14 -10.63 -12.10 6.91
N MET A 15 -11.17 -11.31 6.00
CA MET A 15 -11.38 -11.69 4.59
C MET A 15 -10.05 -11.71 3.84
N LEU A 16 -10.01 -12.48 2.75
CA LEU A 16 -8.87 -12.49 1.84
C LEU A 16 -9.31 -11.94 0.47
N VAL A 17 -8.65 -10.89 0.02
CA VAL A 17 -8.88 -10.30 -1.30
C VAL A 17 -7.59 -10.36 -2.09
N LEU A 18 -7.62 -11.10 -3.21
CA LEU A 18 -6.55 -11.10 -4.21
C LEU A 18 -6.80 -9.93 -5.17
N PRO A 19 -6.01 -8.84 -5.16
CA PRO A 19 -6.34 -7.63 -5.91
C PRO A 19 -5.86 -7.66 -7.37
N HIS A 20 -5.85 -8.81 -8.02
CA HIS A 20 -5.38 -9.04 -9.39
C HIS A 20 -6.47 -8.69 -10.42
N PHE A 21 -7.14 -7.54 -10.27
CA PHE A 21 -8.25 -7.15 -11.15
C PHE A 21 -7.83 -6.84 -12.60
N ALA A 22 -6.55 -6.57 -12.82
CA ALA A 22 -5.96 -6.33 -14.14
C ALA A 22 -4.73 -7.23 -14.38
N GLY A 23 -4.74 -8.43 -13.83
CA GLY A 23 -3.59 -9.32 -13.80
C GLY A 23 -2.68 -9.06 -12.60
N ALA A 24 -1.61 -9.86 -12.51
CA ALA A 24 -0.58 -9.75 -11.49
C ALA A 24 0.75 -9.30 -12.10
N ALA A 25 1.38 -8.30 -11.51
CA ALA A 25 2.77 -7.94 -11.78
C ALA A 25 3.72 -8.75 -10.89
N THR A 26 4.72 -8.12 -10.31
CA THR A 26 5.64 -8.74 -9.35
C THR A 26 4.88 -9.29 -8.14
N PRO A 27 5.24 -10.46 -7.60
CA PRO A 27 6.29 -11.36 -8.10
C PRO A 27 5.83 -12.35 -9.17
N TYR A 28 4.54 -12.44 -9.45
CA TYR A 28 3.96 -13.52 -10.26
C TYR A 28 4.09 -13.34 -11.76
N MET A 29 4.10 -12.10 -12.25
CA MET A 29 4.14 -11.74 -13.68
C MET A 29 3.08 -12.49 -14.50
N ASP A 30 1.88 -12.66 -13.96
CA ASP A 30 0.76 -13.41 -14.53
C ASP A 30 -0.35 -12.46 -15.01
N THR A 31 -0.33 -12.12 -16.28
CA THR A 31 -1.33 -11.24 -16.90
C THR A 31 -2.72 -11.88 -17.00
N GLY A 32 -2.81 -13.21 -16.88
CA GLY A 32 -4.06 -13.96 -16.89
C GLY A 32 -4.70 -14.12 -15.50
N SER A 33 -4.01 -13.72 -14.44
CA SER A 33 -4.55 -13.76 -13.08
C SER A 33 -5.75 -12.83 -12.93
N LYS A 34 -6.70 -13.23 -12.08
CA LYS A 34 -7.91 -12.44 -11.77
C LYS A 34 -8.06 -12.24 -10.28
N GLY A 35 -8.82 -11.21 -9.92
CA GLY A 35 -9.15 -10.93 -8.52
C GLY A 35 -10.07 -11.99 -7.92
N ALA A 36 -9.95 -12.18 -6.60
CA ALA A 36 -10.83 -13.05 -5.84
C ALA A 36 -11.14 -12.45 -4.47
N ILE A 37 -12.32 -12.74 -3.94
CA ILE A 37 -12.75 -12.35 -2.59
C ILE A 37 -13.22 -13.59 -1.87
N LEU A 38 -12.60 -13.92 -0.72
CA LEU A 38 -12.92 -15.10 0.08
C LEU A 38 -13.26 -14.68 1.52
N GLY A 39 -14.09 -15.52 2.17
CA GLY A 39 -14.47 -15.31 3.57
C GLY A 39 -15.74 -14.49 3.74
N LEU A 40 -16.57 -14.38 2.70
CA LEU A 40 -17.89 -13.74 2.80
C LEU A 40 -18.82 -14.56 3.69
N THR A 41 -19.62 -13.86 4.49
CA THR A 41 -20.67 -14.42 5.34
C THR A 41 -21.97 -13.63 5.15
N THR A 42 -23.07 -14.11 5.72
CA THR A 42 -24.35 -13.38 5.71
C THR A 42 -24.31 -12.05 6.48
N ALA A 43 -23.30 -11.84 7.33
CA ALA A 43 -23.10 -10.61 8.08
C ALA A 43 -22.17 -9.62 7.35
N THR A 44 -21.54 -10.02 6.23
CA THR A 44 -20.60 -9.17 5.50
C THR A 44 -21.31 -7.97 4.88
N THR A 45 -20.82 -6.79 5.19
CA THR A 45 -21.32 -5.51 4.65
C THR A 45 -20.49 -5.02 3.46
N VAL A 46 -21.00 -4.04 2.72
CA VAL A 46 -20.27 -3.39 1.64
C VAL A 46 -19.00 -2.68 2.17
N SER A 47 -19.07 -2.11 3.38
CA SER A 47 -17.92 -1.50 4.04
C SER A 47 -16.82 -2.52 4.35
N ASP A 48 -17.20 -3.73 4.77
CA ASP A 48 -16.24 -4.80 5.03
C ASP A 48 -15.54 -5.24 3.74
N ILE A 49 -16.27 -5.37 2.64
CA ILE A 49 -15.71 -5.71 1.33
C ILE A 49 -14.75 -4.62 0.86
N TYR A 50 -15.14 -3.35 0.97
CA TYR A 50 -14.29 -2.22 0.61
C TYR A 50 -13.00 -2.21 1.43
N ARG A 51 -13.12 -2.39 2.74
CA ARG A 51 -11.97 -2.48 3.64
C ARG A 51 -11.07 -3.67 3.32
N ALA A 52 -11.65 -4.85 3.08
CA ALA A 52 -10.89 -6.04 2.68
C ALA A 52 -10.13 -5.84 1.37
N CYS A 53 -10.68 -5.08 0.41
CA CYS A 53 -9.95 -4.69 -0.80
C CYS A 53 -8.74 -3.81 -0.47
N MET A 54 -8.86 -2.86 0.45
CA MET A 54 -7.74 -2.03 0.91
C MET A 54 -6.67 -2.86 1.63
N GLU A 55 -7.09 -3.81 2.47
CA GLU A 55 -6.22 -4.78 3.16
C GLU A 55 -5.49 -5.66 2.14
N GLY A 56 -6.19 -6.20 1.15
CA GLY A 56 -5.60 -7.03 0.09
C GLY A 56 -4.49 -6.32 -0.68
N VAL A 57 -4.69 -5.04 -1.02
CA VAL A 57 -3.64 -4.22 -1.64
C VAL A 57 -2.44 -4.03 -0.72
N ALA A 58 -2.68 -3.84 0.59
CA ALA A 58 -1.58 -3.69 1.56
C ALA A 58 -0.80 -5.01 1.74
N TYR A 59 -1.48 -6.16 1.74
CA TYR A 59 -0.82 -7.48 1.78
C TYR A 59 -0.01 -7.76 0.51
N GLU A 60 -0.52 -7.37 -0.68
CA GLU A 60 0.25 -7.50 -1.93
C GLU A 60 1.50 -6.63 -1.92
N MET A 61 1.41 -5.41 -1.35
CA MET A 61 2.59 -4.56 -1.14
C MET A 61 3.60 -5.24 -0.20
N LEU A 62 3.14 -5.85 0.90
CA LEU A 62 4.01 -6.55 1.84
C LEU A 62 4.70 -7.74 1.17
N LEU A 63 3.97 -8.53 0.38
CA LEU A 63 4.53 -9.65 -0.39
C LEU A 63 5.64 -9.20 -1.34
N ASN A 64 5.42 -8.10 -2.06
CA ASN A 64 6.45 -7.50 -2.91
C ASN A 64 7.67 -7.04 -2.10
N MET A 65 7.44 -6.44 -0.94
CA MET A 65 8.53 -6.01 -0.05
C MET A 65 9.32 -7.19 0.52
N ASP A 66 8.66 -8.30 0.82
CA ASP A 66 9.34 -9.52 1.28
C ASP A 66 10.27 -10.06 0.18
N CYS A 67 9.80 -10.12 -1.08
CA CYS A 67 10.66 -10.49 -2.21
C CYS A 67 11.88 -9.58 -2.38
N LEU A 68 11.72 -8.27 -2.13
CA LEU A 68 12.83 -7.32 -2.19
C LEU A 68 13.78 -7.48 -0.99
N ARG A 69 13.26 -7.79 0.20
CA ARG A 69 14.07 -8.09 1.40
C ARG A 69 14.92 -9.34 1.19
N ASP A 70 14.36 -10.37 0.58
CA ASP A 70 15.08 -11.60 0.22
C ASP A 70 16.22 -11.33 -0.77
N SER A 71 16.09 -10.27 -1.57
CA SER A 71 17.13 -9.76 -2.47
C SER A 71 18.13 -8.80 -1.80
N GLY A 72 18.05 -8.62 -0.47
CA GLY A 72 18.96 -7.78 0.32
C GLY A 72 18.57 -6.30 0.40
N ILE A 73 17.38 -5.92 -0.07
CA ILE A 73 16.89 -4.54 0.03
C ILE A 73 16.19 -4.33 1.39
N HIS A 74 16.64 -3.34 2.15
CA HIS A 74 16.05 -2.99 3.44
C HIS A 74 15.36 -1.64 3.39
N PHE A 75 14.13 -1.60 3.89
CA PHE A 75 13.32 -0.39 3.97
C PHE A 75 13.40 0.19 5.38
N ARG A 76 13.55 1.51 5.49
CA ARG A 76 13.49 2.25 6.76
C ARG A 76 12.20 3.06 6.89
N MET A 77 11.69 3.54 5.77
CA MET A 77 10.45 4.31 5.66
C MET A 77 9.93 4.27 4.23
N LEU A 78 8.68 4.60 4.04
CA LEU A 78 8.09 4.77 2.73
C LEU A 78 7.55 6.19 2.55
N HIS A 79 7.65 6.70 1.34
CA HIS A 79 6.99 7.94 0.95
C HIS A 79 5.77 7.61 0.09
N ALA A 80 4.62 8.18 0.46
CA ALA A 80 3.37 7.97 -0.27
C ALA A 80 2.90 9.26 -0.94
N THR A 81 2.46 9.11 -2.18
CA THR A 81 1.91 10.18 -3.01
C THR A 81 0.74 9.66 -3.84
N GLY A 82 0.04 10.55 -4.51
CA GLY A 82 -1.11 10.22 -5.34
C GLY A 82 -2.42 10.14 -4.57
N GLY A 83 -3.48 9.72 -5.26
CA GLY A 83 -4.84 9.73 -4.70
C GLY A 83 -5.00 8.87 -3.45
N GLY A 84 -4.38 7.71 -3.40
CA GLY A 84 -4.44 6.80 -2.25
C GLY A 84 -3.76 7.35 -0.99
N ALA A 85 -2.81 8.28 -1.12
CA ALA A 85 -2.15 8.92 0.03
C ALA A 85 -3.05 9.94 0.76
N ARG A 86 -4.18 10.33 0.18
CA ARG A 86 -5.16 11.23 0.79
C ARG A 86 -6.04 10.56 1.85
N SER A 87 -6.20 9.23 1.78
CA SER A 87 -6.97 8.49 2.77
C SER A 87 -6.13 8.21 4.02
N GLN A 88 -6.44 8.89 5.11
CA GLN A 88 -5.72 8.71 6.38
C GLN A 88 -5.89 7.28 6.92
N VAL A 89 -7.08 6.70 6.78
CA VAL A 89 -7.38 5.33 7.21
C VAL A 89 -6.52 4.33 6.43
N TRP A 90 -6.43 4.48 5.12
CA TRP A 90 -5.64 3.57 4.29
C TRP A 90 -4.12 3.73 4.51
N MET A 91 -3.67 4.96 4.77
CA MET A 91 -2.27 5.22 5.09
C MET A 91 -1.86 4.58 6.42
N GLN A 92 -2.70 4.69 7.46
CA GLN A 92 -2.46 4.01 8.73
C GLN A 92 -2.48 2.50 8.57
N MET A 93 -3.48 1.95 7.88
CA MET A 93 -3.55 0.51 7.57
C MET A 93 -2.28 0.00 6.89
N LYS A 94 -1.78 0.72 5.89
CA LYS A 94 -0.51 0.36 5.22
C LYS A 94 0.68 0.40 6.18
N ALA A 95 0.78 1.44 7.03
CA ALA A 95 1.85 1.51 8.02
C ALA A 95 1.81 0.30 8.97
N ASP A 96 0.61 -0.07 9.43
CA ASP A 96 0.41 -1.19 10.34
C ASP A 96 0.73 -2.54 9.66
N VAL A 97 0.24 -2.76 8.43
CA VAL A 97 0.51 -3.99 7.66
C VAL A 97 2.00 -4.13 7.36
N LEU A 98 2.64 -3.07 6.86
CA LEU A 98 4.03 -3.10 6.42
C LEU A 98 5.04 -3.00 7.57
N ASN A 99 4.57 -2.65 8.78
CA ASN A 99 5.40 -2.36 9.95
C ASN A 99 6.52 -1.35 9.66
N LEU A 100 6.16 -0.29 8.95
CA LEU A 100 7.08 0.76 8.55
C LEU A 100 6.43 2.14 8.65
N PRO A 101 7.18 3.17 9.06
CA PRO A 101 6.70 4.54 8.96
C PRO A 101 6.40 4.90 7.50
N ILE A 102 5.25 5.51 7.27
CA ILE A 102 4.87 6.02 5.95
C ILE A 102 4.66 7.53 6.03
N THR A 103 5.42 8.26 5.22
CA THR A 103 5.31 9.71 5.12
C THR A 103 4.45 10.08 3.92
N ALA A 104 3.29 10.68 4.16
CA ALA A 104 2.48 11.28 3.10
C ALA A 104 3.13 12.58 2.62
N LEU A 105 3.21 12.74 1.31
CA LEU A 105 3.70 13.97 0.68
C LEU A 105 2.53 14.89 0.33
N GLN A 106 2.73 16.21 0.46
CA GLN A 106 1.71 17.20 0.10
C GLN A 106 1.37 17.19 -1.38
N THR A 107 2.29 16.72 -2.21
CA THR A 107 2.11 16.70 -3.65
C THR A 107 1.39 15.45 -4.10
N ALA A 108 0.24 15.63 -4.70
CA ALA A 108 -0.55 14.54 -5.28
C ALA A 108 0.06 13.99 -6.58
N ASP A 109 0.82 14.80 -7.31
CA ASP A 109 1.44 14.45 -8.59
C ASP A 109 2.96 14.48 -8.49
N ALA A 110 3.53 13.38 -8.01
CA ALA A 110 4.99 13.23 -7.89
C ALA A 110 5.69 13.20 -9.25
N GLY A 111 5.01 12.74 -10.30
CA GLY A 111 5.57 12.71 -11.66
C GLY A 111 5.85 14.11 -12.18
N THR A 112 4.89 15.01 -12.05
CA THR A 112 5.03 16.42 -12.44
C THR A 112 6.12 17.11 -11.62
N VAL A 113 6.17 16.89 -10.31
CA VAL A 113 7.23 17.47 -9.47
C VAL A 113 8.60 16.92 -9.85
N GLY A 114 8.74 15.61 -10.08
CA GLY A 114 9.99 15.02 -10.52
C GLY A 114 10.47 15.58 -11.86
N SER A 115 9.56 15.76 -12.82
CA SER A 115 9.89 16.39 -14.11
C SER A 115 10.34 17.85 -13.94
N ALA A 116 9.68 18.61 -13.07
CA ALA A 116 10.06 19.99 -12.77
C ALA A 116 11.43 20.07 -12.07
N MET A 117 11.73 19.12 -11.17
CA MET A 117 13.06 19.02 -10.53
C MET A 117 14.17 18.79 -11.56
N LEU A 118 13.98 17.81 -12.47
CA LEU A 118 14.94 17.53 -13.53
C LEU A 118 15.14 18.73 -14.46
N THR A 119 14.06 19.42 -14.82
CA THR A 119 14.12 20.64 -15.62
C THR A 119 14.88 21.76 -14.88
N GLY A 120 14.61 21.92 -13.59
CA GLY A 120 15.30 22.92 -12.76
C GLY A 120 16.80 22.68 -12.66
N ILE A 121 17.24 21.43 -12.59
CA ILE A 121 18.66 21.06 -12.62
C ILE A 121 19.25 21.36 -13.99
N ALA A 122 18.58 20.95 -15.07
CA ALA A 122 19.05 21.16 -16.43
C ALA A 122 19.21 22.67 -16.79
N THR A 123 18.39 23.53 -16.19
CA THR A 123 18.44 25.00 -16.39
C THR A 123 19.33 25.73 -15.37
N GLY A 124 19.92 25.00 -14.41
CA GLY A 124 20.79 25.60 -13.38
C GLY A 124 20.03 26.26 -12.22
N CYS A 125 18.73 26.04 -12.10
CA CYS A 125 17.93 26.54 -10.95
C CYS A 125 18.23 25.77 -9.66
N PHE A 126 18.59 24.48 -9.77
CA PHE A 126 19.01 23.61 -8.67
C PHE A 126 20.37 22.99 -8.97
N ALA A 127 21.18 22.81 -7.94
CA ALA A 127 22.50 22.22 -8.06
C ALA A 127 22.45 20.73 -8.41
N ASP A 128 21.54 19.98 -7.79
CA ASP A 128 21.34 18.54 -7.95
C ASP A 128 19.95 18.11 -7.50
N LEU A 129 19.68 16.78 -7.52
CA LEU A 129 18.40 16.21 -7.10
C LEU A 129 18.13 16.41 -5.60
N ALA A 130 19.15 16.43 -4.76
CA ALA A 130 18.97 16.61 -3.32
C ALA A 130 18.54 18.05 -3.01
N ASP A 131 19.16 19.02 -3.67
CA ASP A 131 18.80 20.44 -3.59
C ASP A 131 17.38 20.68 -4.12
N ALA A 132 17.05 20.16 -5.29
CA ALA A 132 15.71 20.25 -5.86
C ALA A 132 14.66 19.62 -4.93
N ALA A 133 14.93 18.43 -4.35
CA ALA A 133 14.02 17.76 -3.43
C ALA A 133 13.83 18.57 -2.15
N ALA A 134 14.88 19.16 -1.60
CA ALA A 134 14.78 20.00 -0.40
C ALA A 134 13.84 21.20 -0.59
N HIS A 135 13.79 21.75 -1.81
CA HIS A 135 12.94 22.88 -2.13
C HIS A 135 11.50 22.50 -2.54
N MET A 136 11.33 21.37 -3.23
CA MET A 136 10.07 21.03 -3.90
C MET A 136 9.26 19.92 -3.21
N VAL A 137 9.91 19.06 -2.42
CA VAL A 137 9.22 17.96 -1.73
C VAL A 137 8.84 18.39 -0.31
N LYS A 138 7.53 18.46 -0.06
CA LYS A 138 7.00 18.79 1.28
C LYS A 138 6.29 17.57 1.85
N THR A 139 6.61 17.27 3.10
CA THR A 139 5.92 16.23 3.87
C THR A 139 4.66 16.80 4.51
N GLU A 140 3.60 16.00 4.55
CA GLU A 140 2.33 16.38 5.18
C GLU A 140 2.19 15.72 6.55
N LYS A 141 2.24 14.39 6.57
CA LYS A 141 2.01 13.60 7.78
C LYS A 141 2.81 12.31 7.75
N VAL A 142 3.29 11.90 8.92
CA VAL A 142 3.93 10.59 9.12
C VAL A 142 2.96 9.67 9.86
N TYR A 143 2.71 8.50 9.31
CA TYR A 143 1.94 7.43 9.92
C TYR A 143 2.91 6.42 10.51
N GLN A 144 2.87 6.30 11.84
CA GLN A 144 3.68 5.30 12.55
C GLN A 144 2.90 3.98 12.63
N PRO A 145 3.57 2.82 12.47
CA PRO A 145 2.91 1.53 12.63
C PRO A 145 2.48 1.31 14.09
N ASP A 146 1.30 0.71 14.28
CA ASP A 146 0.86 0.17 15.56
C ASP A 146 1.28 -1.31 15.65
N PRO A 147 2.18 -1.68 16.59
CA PRO A 147 2.65 -3.05 16.72
C PRO A 147 1.54 -4.06 17.02
N ALA A 148 0.52 -3.67 17.78
CA ALA A 148 -0.60 -4.56 18.12
C ALA A 148 -1.49 -4.81 16.89
N MET A 149 -1.71 -3.79 16.06
CA MET A 149 -2.42 -3.95 14.79
C MET A 149 -1.60 -4.74 13.79
N HIS A 150 -0.29 -4.48 13.70
CA HIS A 150 0.60 -5.26 12.86
C HIS A 150 0.48 -6.75 13.13
N GLN A 151 0.53 -7.15 14.40
CA GLN A 151 0.42 -8.57 14.78
C GLN A 151 -0.90 -9.20 14.28
N LYS A 152 -2.03 -8.49 14.43
CA LYS A 152 -3.32 -8.97 13.91
C LYS A 152 -3.33 -9.12 12.38
N TYR A 153 -2.69 -8.19 11.66
CA TYR A 153 -2.56 -8.29 10.21
C TYR A 153 -1.67 -9.47 9.79
N MET A 154 -0.63 -9.79 10.56
CA MET A 154 0.26 -10.91 10.23
C MET A 154 -0.43 -12.27 10.33
N GLU A 155 -1.37 -12.46 11.27
CA GLU A 155 -2.20 -13.68 11.34
C GLU A 155 -3.00 -13.93 10.04
N ILE A 156 -3.40 -12.85 9.37
CA ILE A 156 -4.13 -12.94 8.10
C ILE A 156 -3.15 -13.05 6.93
N TYR A 157 -2.03 -12.35 6.99
CA TYR A 157 -1.00 -12.37 5.96
C TYR A 157 -0.41 -13.77 5.75
N GLU A 158 -0.24 -14.58 6.79
CA GLU A 158 0.17 -15.98 6.66
C GLU A 158 -0.77 -16.81 5.75
N ARG A 159 -2.07 -16.50 5.77
CA ARG A 159 -3.05 -17.10 4.86
C ARG A 159 -2.98 -16.47 3.47
N TYR A 160 -2.77 -15.15 3.41
CA TYR A 160 -2.68 -14.39 2.17
C TYR A 160 -1.54 -14.88 1.26
N GLN A 161 -0.38 -15.17 1.81
CA GLN A 161 0.77 -15.69 1.06
C GLN A 161 0.47 -16.96 0.24
N ARG A 162 -0.53 -17.73 0.63
CA ARG A 162 -0.97 -18.95 -0.07
C ARG A 162 -2.14 -18.71 -1.03
N LEU A 163 -2.73 -17.51 -0.99
CA LEU A 163 -3.98 -17.22 -1.69
C LEU A 163 -3.86 -17.37 -3.20
N TYR A 164 -2.85 -16.75 -3.81
CA TYR A 164 -2.65 -16.81 -5.25
C TYR A 164 -2.56 -18.26 -5.75
N GLN A 165 -1.71 -19.08 -5.13
CA GLN A 165 -1.52 -20.48 -5.54
C GLN A 165 -2.80 -21.31 -5.37
N ALA A 166 -3.59 -21.03 -4.35
CA ALA A 166 -4.85 -21.73 -4.12
C ALA A 166 -5.95 -21.35 -5.13
N VAL A 167 -5.98 -20.11 -5.56
CA VAL A 167 -7.06 -19.59 -6.43
C VAL A 167 -6.70 -19.69 -7.90
N ARG A 168 -5.42 -19.59 -8.27
CA ARG A 168 -4.93 -19.56 -9.66
C ARG A 168 -5.48 -20.69 -10.55
N PRO A 169 -5.59 -21.95 -10.08
CA PRO A 169 -6.14 -23.03 -10.91
C PRO A 169 -7.63 -22.87 -11.24
N LEU A 170 -8.35 -21.95 -10.58
CA LEU A 170 -9.81 -21.76 -10.70
C LEU A 170 -10.17 -20.55 -11.57
N ILE A 171 -9.20 -19.71 -11.92
CA ILE A 171 -9.43 -18.41 -12.58
C ILE A 171 -8.51 -18.18 -13.77
#